data_7b60dae4e39e76bc222374a7c1f16bf1
#
_entry.id   7b60dae4e39e76bc222374a7c1f16bf1
#
_cell.length_a   1.000
_cell.length_b   1.000
_cell.length_c   1.000
_cell.angle_alpha   90.00
_cell.angle_beta   90.00
_cell.angle_gamma   90.00
#
_symmetry.space_group_name_H-M   'P 1'
#
loop_
_entity.id
_entity.type
_entity.pdbx_description
1 polymer ?
#
loop_
_entity_poly.entity_id
_entity_poly.type
_entity_poly.pdbx_seq_one_letter_code
_entity_poly.pdbx_strand_id
1 'polypeptide(L)'
;MFEAYLVEQFNSNEKAGLRAFQWCTERSEGWSNKPFLDCKAVGTGLLSTKRQLIGHFSPHSNADIIFIRKNPNVDVMEPVLIHNQNNAASIQVKSIKFNFKEEIVDKVLSGKYRRVITMLSDHDKRRSWVICHNILLKKLHSGYITKEEYADAISRIQGPEYFELSQQDADDYHEYIMEWHRGQVNPTSHITEAASQEIIGYKYENGLLVPV
;
A
#
# COMPACT_ATOMS: atom_id res chain seq x y z
N MET A 1 7.68 -6.13 -3.03
CA MET A 1 6.97 -6.32 -4.32
C MET A 1 5.73 -5.44 -4.43
N PHE A 2 4.64 -5.73 -3.71
CA PHE A 2 3.41 -4.93 -3.80
C PHE A 2 3.54 -3.49 -3.29
N GLU A 3 4.45 -3.21 -2.40
CA GLU A 3 4.78 -1.85 -1.99
C GLU A 3 5.25 -1.03 -3.21
N ALA A 4 6.18 -1.56 -4.01
CA ALA A 4 6.66 -0.90 -5.22
C ALA A 4 5.54 -0.71 -6.25
N TYR A 5 4.74 -1.75 -6.51
CA TYR A 5 3.58 -1.69 -7.39
C TYR A 5 2.60 -0.59 -6.99
N LEU A 6 2.20 -0.56 -5.71
CA LEU A 6 1.26 0.46 -5.22
C LEU A 6 1.84 1.87 -5.25
N VAL A 7 3.12 2.04 -4.92
CA VAL A 7 3.81 3.34 -5.03
C VAL A 7 3.80 3.84 -6.47
N GLU A 8 4.08 2.97 -7.44
CA GLU A 8 3.99 3.30 -8.86
C GLU A 8 2.56 3.68 -9.25
N GLN A 9 1.56 2.87 -8.92
CA GLN A 9 0.16 3.14 -9.21
C GLN A 9 -0.32 4.46 -8.60
N PHE A 10 0.02 4.73 -7.34
CA PHE A 10 -0.41 5.96 -6.67
C PHE A 10 0.29 7.22 -7.20
N ASN A 11 1.46 7.10 -7.81
CA ASN A 11 2.16 8.22 -8.44
C ASN A 11 1.80 8.42 -9.92
N SER A 12 1.43 7.38 -10.65
CA SER A 12 1.13 7.43 -12.08
C SER A 12 -0.36 7.51 -12.41
N ASN A 13 -1.23 6.94 -11.56
CA ASN A 13 -2.69 6.98 -11.68
C ASN A 13 -3.26 7.99 -10.69
N GLU A 14 -3.62 9.18 -11.20
CA GLU A 14 -4.12 10.29 -10.36
C GLU A 14 -5.33 9.89 -9.51
N LYS A 15 -6.27 9.11 -10.04
CA LYS A 15 -7.47 8.68 -9.31
C LYS A 15 -7.12 7.73 -8.17
N ALA A 16 -6.29 6.72 -8.43
CA ALA A 16 -5.82 5.79 -7.42
C ALA A 16 -5.03 6.52 -6.32
N GLY A 17 -4.11 7.38 -6.72
CA GLY A 17 -3.28 8.16 -5.80
C GLY A 17 -4.10 9.12 -4.94
N LEU A 18 -5.03 9.86 -5.54
CA LEU A 18 -5.91 10.77 -4.80
C LEU A 18 -6.77 10.02 -3.78
N ARG A 19 -7.36 8.88 -4.18
CA ARG A 19 -8.18 8.06 -3.28
C ARG A 19 -7.38 7.47 -2.13
N ALA A 20 -6.17 6.97 -2.40
CA ALA A 20 -5.26 6.49 -1.37
C ALA A 20 -4.84 7.60 -0.40
N PHE A 21 -4.51 8.79 -0.93
CA PHE A 21 -4.17 9.97 -0.15
C PHE A 21 -5.32 10.41 0.77
N GLN A 22 -6.54 10.55 0.23
CA GLN A 22 -7.71 10.92 1.02
C GLN A 22 -7.99 9.91 2.12
N TRP A 23 -7.94 8.62 1.79
CA TRP A 23 -8.20 7.54 2.72
C TRP A 23 -7.18 7.48 3.87
N CYS A 24 -5.88 7.58 3.59
CA CYS A 24 -4.87 7.51 4.64
C CYS A 24 -4.73 8.81 5.44
N THR A 25 -5.07 9.96 4.84
CA THR A 25 -5.07 11.25 5.54
C THR A 25 -6.39 11.56 6.26
N GLU A 26 -7.41 10.72 6.12
CA GLU A 26 -8.76 10.93 6.69
C GLU A 26 -9.44 12.22 6.21
N ARG A 27 -9.17 12.60 4.96
CA ARG A 27 -9.80 13.76 4.32
C ARG A 27 -11.03 13.32 3.52
N SER A 28 -12.13 14.04 3.67
CA SER A 28 -13.37 13.74 2.96
C SER A 28 -13.25 14.00 1.45
N GLU A 29 -14.07 13.32 0.65
CA GLU A 29 -14.10 13.44 -0.82
C GLU A 29 -14.43 14.85 -1.35
N GLY A 30 -14.86 15.78 -0.57
CA GLY A 30 -15.12 17.18 -0.98
C GLY A 30 -13.92 18.13 -0.86
N TRP A 31 -12.76 17.64 -0.44
CA TRP A 31 -11.58 18.46 -0.30
C TRP A 31 -10.93 18.76 -1.65
N SER A 32 -10.43 20.00 -1.78
CA SER A 32 -9.62 20.39 -2.94
C SER A 32 -8.51 19.38 -3.21
N ASN A 33 -8.29 18.99 -4.47
CA ASN A 33 -7.19 18.13 -4.89
C ASN A 33 -5.80 18.77 -4.70
N LYS A 34 -5.74 20.08 -4.44
CA LYS A 34 -4.48 20.82 -4.27
C LYS A 34 -3.50 20.20 -3.27
N PRO A 35 -3.93 19.72 -2.07
CA PRO A 35 -2.98 19.10 -1.14
C PRO A 35 -2.37 17.80 -1.64
N PHE A 36 -3.01 17.11 -2.60
CA PHE A 36 -2.51 15.89 -3.21
C PHE A 36 -1.54 16.16 -4.35
N LEU A 37 -1.78 17.20 -5.19
CA LEU A 37 -0.97 17.49 -6.37
C LEU A 37 0.52 17.71 -6.06
N ASP A 38 0.83 18.19 -4.87
CA ASP A 38 2.21 18.42 -4.41
C ASP A 38 2.77 17.24 -3.61
N CYS A 39 2.04 16.11 -3.56
CA CYS A 39 2.43 14.93 -2.80
C CYS A 39 2.97 13.82 -3.69
N LYS A 40 3.85 13.00 -3.12
CA LYS A 40 4.37 11.79 -3.73
C LYS A 40 4.21 10.62 -2.77
N ALA A 41 3.70 9.50 -3.25
CA ALA A 41 3.74 8.24 -2.51
C ALA A 41 5.16 7.69 -2.52
N VAL A 42 5.64 7.23 -1.38
CA VAL A 42 6.95 6.57 -1.24
C VAL A 42 6.81 5.32 -0.38
N GLY A 43 7.54 4.27 -0.77
CA GLY A 43 7.61 3.05 0.01
C GLY A 43 8.75 3.13 1.02
N THR A 44 8.45 2.85 2.29
CA THR A 44 9.42 3.01 3.37
C THR A 44 10.50 1.92 3.37
N GLY A 45 10.22 0.76 2.78
CA GLY A 45 11.15 -0.36 2.65
C GLY A 45 11.90 -0.43 1.32
N LEU A 46 11.61 0.47 0.37
CA LEU A 46 12.14 0.40 -0.98
C LEU A 46 13.59 0.91 -1.10
N LEU A 47 14.37 0.27 -1.96
CA LEU A 47 15.75 0.68 -2.24
C LEU A 47 15.84 2.06 -2.88
N SER A 48 14.87 2.44 -3.71
CA SER A 48 14.73 3.79 -4.26
C SER A 48 14.59 4.83 -3.16
N THR A 49 13.78 4.57 -2.14
CA THR A 49 13.63 5.43 -0.97
C THR A 49 14.93 5.52 -0.18
N LYS A 50 15.62 4.40 0.03
CA LYS A 50 16.93 4.37 0.72
C LYS A 50 17.95 5.27 0.03
N ARG A 51 17.97 5.29 -1.30
CA ARG A 51 18.95 6.04 -2.08
C ARG A 51 18.63 7.53 -2.21
N GLN A 52 17.34 7.86 -2.44
CA GLN A 52 16.92 9.22 -2.77
C GLN A 52 16.33 9.98 -1.57
N LEU A 53 15.80 9.28 -0.60
CA LEU A 53 14.99 9.82 0.50
C LEU A 53 15.31 9.11 1.81
N ILE A 54 16.61 9.01 2.16
CA ILE A 54 17.09 8.20 3.29
C ILE A 54 16.36 8.49 4.61
N GLY A 55 15.92 9.72 4.85
CA GLY A 55 15.17 10.10 6.04
C GLY A 55 13.78 9.45 6.14
N HIS A 56 13.27 8.87 5.05
CA HIS A 56 11.98 8.17 4.99
C HIS A 56 12.15 6.64 4.85
N PHE A 57 13.38 6.15 4.78
CA PHE A 57 13.67 4.72 4.70
C PHE A 57 13.56 4.06 6.07
N SER A 58 12.58 3.17 6.23
CA SER A 58 12.34 2.42 7.47
C SER A 58 11.71 1.05 7.17
N PRO A 59 12.51 0.06 6.75
CA PRO A 59 12.00 -1.25 6.28
C PRO A 59 11.34 -2.09 7.37
N HIS A 60 11.49 -1.73 8.63
CA HIS A 60 10.88 -2.41 9.78
C HIS A 60 9.70 -1.60 10.38
N SER A 61 9.27 -0.56 9.70
CA SER A 61 8.12 0.25 10.08
C SER A 61 6.82 -0.56 9.97
N ASN A 62 5.79 -0.15 10.72
CA ASN A 62 4.41 -0.61 10.51
C ASN A 62 3.71 0.18 9.38
N ALA A 63 4.46 0.96 8.62
CA ALA A 63 4.03 1.74 7.48
C ALA A 63 4.87 1.33 6.27
N ASP A 64 4.26 0.70 5.26
CA ASP A 64 4.95 0.34 4.02
C ASP A 64 4.93 1.52 3.04
N ILE A 65 3.84 2.30 3.02
CA ILE A 65 3.68 3.45 2.13
C ILE A 65 3.30 4.67 2.96
N ILE A 66 3.95 5.81 2.68
CA ILE A 66 3.61 7.13 3.18
C ILE A 66 3.49 8.11 2.01
N PHE A 67 2.72 9.19 2.21
CA PHE A 67 2.77 10.33 1.31
C PHE A 67 3.71 11.39 1.89
N ILE A 68 4.55 11.94 1.01
CA ILE A 68 5.46 13.03 1.36
C ILE A 68 5.17 14.25 0.48
N ARG A 69 5.47 15.42 0.98
CA ARG A 69 5.41 16.69 0.24
C ARG A 69 6.61 17.56 0.56
N LYS A 70 6.94 18.45 -0.36
CA LYS A 70 7.98 19.45 -0.15
C LYS A 70 7.47 20.52 0.84
N ASN A 71 8.23 20.77 1.89
CA ASN A 71 7.97 21.91 2.76
C ASN A 71 8.49 23.18 2.06
N PRO A 72 7.61 24.15 1.75
CA PRO A 72 8.02 25.35 1.00
C PRO A 72 9.01 26.24 1.76
N ASN A 73 9.09 26.12 3.09
CA ASN A 73 9.90 27.01 3.93
C ASN A 73 11.34 26.53 4.09
N VAL A 74 11.59 25.20 4.02
CA VAL A 74 12.89 24.62 4.37
C VAL A 74 13.46 23.68 3.29
N ASP A 75 12.80 23.58 2.16
CA ASP A 75 13.19 22.73 1.01
C ASP A 75 13.44 21.24 1.38
N VAL A 76 12.71 20.73 2.35
CA VAL A 76 12.78 19.36 2.85
C VAL A 76 11.49 18.63 2.52
N MET A 77 11.61 17.33 2.17
CA MET A 77 10.46 16.45 2.02
C MET A 77 9.97 16.01 3.40
N GLU A 78 8.69 16.22 3.68
CA GLU A 78 8.06 15.88 4.97
C GLU A 78 6.89 14.91 4.77
N PRO A 79 6.67 13.98 5.73
CA PRO A 79 5.49 13.13 5.70
C PRO A 79 4.21 13.98 5.81
N VAL A 80 3.21 13.61 5.02
CA VAL A 80 1.88 14.20 5.16
C VAL A 80 1.22 13.64 6.41
N LEU A 81 0.65 14.52 7.22
CA LEU A 81 -0.02 14.14 8.45
C LEU A 81 -1.50 13.81 8.19
N ILE A 82 -2.04 12.96 9.05
CA ILE A 82 -3.48 12.71 9.13
C ILE A 82 -4.17 14.01 9.54
N HIS A 83 -5.35 14.24 8.98
CA HIS A 83 -6.12 15.45 9.26
C HIS A 83 -6.37 15.62 10.78
N ASN A 84 -6.03 16.81 11.28
CA ASN A 84 -6.14 17.15 12.71
C ASN A 84 -5.32 16.24 13.67
N GLN A 85 -4.27 15.60 13.21
CA GLN A 85 -3.41 14.73 14.01
C GLN A 85 -1.93 14.98 13.70
N ASN A 86 -1.06 14.64 14.65
CA ASN A 86 0.40 14.74 14.49
C ASN A 86 1.05 13.43 13.96
N ASN A 87 0.24 12.45 13.58
CA ASN A 87 0.72 11.18 13.05
C ASN A 87 0.83 11.23 11.53
N ALA A 88 1.89 10.68 10.97
CA ALA A 88 2.04 10.53 9.53
C ALA A 88 0.93 9.63 8.95
N ALA A 89 0.37 10.07 7.82
CA ALA A 89 -0.56 9.26 7.05
C ALA A 89 0.20 8.10 6.42
N SER A 90 -0.19 6.88 6.75
CA SER A 90 0.53 5.68 6.35
C SER A 90 -0.39 4.52 6.01
N ILE A 91 0.11 3.63 5.14
CA ILE A 91 -0.58 2.45 4.66
C ILE A 91 0.34 1.25 4.89
N GLN A 92 -0.21 0.18 5.48
CA GLN A 92 0.41 -1.13 5.55
C GLN A 92 -0.07 -1.97 4.35
N VAL A 93 0.83 -2.64 3.67
CA VAL A 93 0.53 -3.54 2.54
C VAL A 93 0.64 -4.99 2.99
N LYS A 94 -0.40 -5.78 2.74
CA LYS A 94 -0.43 -7.20 3.08
C LYS A 94 -0.68 -8.06 1.85
N SER A 95 0.26 -8.95 1.56
CA SER A 95 0.21 -9.92 0.47
C SER A 95 0.20 -11.35 1.00
N ILE A 96 -0.81 -11.67 1.79
CA ILE A 96 -0.98 -12.99 2.43
C ILE A 96 -2.21 -13.71 1.89
N LYS A 97 -2.20 -15.03 1.91
CA LYS A 97 -3.31 -15.91 1.46
C LYS A 97 -3.98 -16.68 2.62
N PHE A 98 -3.51 -16.49 3.85
CA PHE A 98 -4.01 -17.17 5.07
C PHE A 98 -3.67 -16.33 6.32
N ASN A 99 -4.15 -16.75 7.51
CA ASN A 99 -3.94 -16.07 8.80
C ASN A 99 -4.43 -14.60 8.85
N PHE A 100 -5.50 -14.31 8.11
CA PHE A 100 -6.06 -12.95 8.00
C PHE A 100 -6.47 -12.36 9.35
N LYS A 101 -6.94 -13.24 10.28
CA LYS A 101 -7.36 -12.80 11.61
C LYS A 101 -6.18 -12.22 12.39
N GLU A 102 -5.11 -12.98 12.54
CA GLU A 102 -3.94 -12.63 13.36
C GLU A 102 -3.07 -11.56 12.69
N GLU A 103 -2.92 -11.65 11.37
CA GLU A 103 -2.00 -10.80 10.61
C GLU A 103 -2.60 -9.47 10.16
N ILE A 104 -3.94 -9.37 10.12
CA ILE A 104 -4.61 -8.14 9.67
C ILE A 104 -5.63 -7.68 10.71
N VAL A 105 -6.68 -8.47 10.96
CA VAL A 105 -7.83 -8.02 11.76
C VAL A 105 -7.44 -7.65 13.19
N ASP A 106 -6.71 -8.51 13.88
CA ASP A 106 -6.31 -8.27 15.27
C ASP A 106 -5.28 -7.11 15.36
N LYS A 107 -4.45 -6.90 14.32
CA LYS A 107 -3.52 -5.77 14.24
C LYS A 107 -4.23 -4.44 14.00
N VAL A 108 -5.31 -4.43 13.22
CA VAL A 108 -6.16 -3.24 13.02
C VAL A 108 -6.93 -2.93 14.30
N LEU A 109 -7.57 -3.92 14.93
CA LEU A 109 -8.31 -3.73 16.17
C LEU A 109 -7.43 -3.26 17.33
N SER A 110 -6.19 -3.74 17.42
CA SER A 110 -5.21 -3.28 18.42
C SER A 110 -4.61 -1.90 18.12
N GLY A 111 -4.94 -1.29 16.98
CA GLY A 111 -4.36 -0.01 16.55
C GLY A 111 -2.92 -0.10 16.02
N LYS A 112 -2.34 -1.33 15.90
CA LYS A 112 -0.99 -1.50 15.34
C LYS A 112 -0.92 -1.07 13.88
N TYR A 113 -1.96 -1.40 13.08
CA TYR A 113 -2.09 -0.96 11.70
C TYR A 113 -3.23 0.04 11.59
N ARG A 114 -2.93 1.22 11.06
CA ARG A 114 -3.94 2.26 10.90
C ARG A 114 -4.77 2.09 9.63
N ARG A 115 -4.10 1.78 8.53
CA ARG A 115 -4.71 1.51 7.22
C ARG A 115 -4.01 0.31 6.61
N VAL A 116 -4.77 -0.63 6.06
CA VAL A 116 -4.22 -1.86 5.48
C VAL A 116 -4.81 -2.07 4.09
N ILE A 117 -3.95 -2.23 3.09
CA ILE A 117 -4.32 -2.73 1.77
C ILE A 117 -3.95 -4.21 1.70
N THR A 118 -4.93 -5.06 1.36
CA THR A 118 -4.72 -6.49 1.13
C THR A 118 -4.65 -6.74 -0.37
N MET A 119 -3.55 -7.29 -0.85
CA MET A 119 -3.27 -7.35 -2.29
C MET A 119 -3.67 -8.66 -2.97
N LEU A 120 -3.76 -9.76 -2.24
CA LEU A 120 -3.99 -11.08 -2.82
C LEU A 120 -5.40 -11.62 -2.54
N SER A 121 -5.88 -12.46 -3.46
CA SER A 121 -6.95 -13.40 -3.19
C SER A 121 -6.43 -14.62 -2.43
N ASP A 122 -7.30 -15.29 -1.68
CA ASP A 122 -6.98 -16.57 -1.04
C ASP A 122 -6.91 -17.73 -2.06
N HIS A 123 -6.69 -18.95 -1.58
CA HIS A 123 -6.64 -20.14 -2.43
C HIS A 123 -7.95 -20.44 -3.17
N ASP A 124 -9.09 -19.99 -2.63
CA ASP A 124 -10.42 -20.13 -3.25
C ASP A 124 -10.78 -18.91 -4.12
N LYS A 125 -9.82 -18.06 -4.45
CA LYS A 125 -9.98 -16.79 -5.19
C LYS A 125 -10.93 -15.79 -4.52
N ARG A 126 -11.09 -15.90 -3.19
CA ARG A 126 -11.84 -14.90 -2.42
C ARG A 126 -10.92 -13.75 -2.06
N ARG A 127 -11.41 -12.54 -2.21
CA ARG A 127 -10.67 -11.31 -1.90
C ARG A 127 -10.35 -11.22 -0.41
N SER A 128 -9.08 -11.01 -0.07
CA SER A 128 -8.61 -11.00 1.33
C SER A 128 -9.32 -9.95 2.19
N TRP A 129 -9.63 -8.76 1.65
CA TRP A 129 -10.36 -7.74 2.38
C TRP A 129 -11.79 -8.19 2.73
N VAL A 130 -12.48 -8.93 1.84
CA VAL A 130 -13.81 -9.50 2.13
C VAL A 130 -13.73 -10.52 3.26
N ILE A 131 -12.68 -11.35 3.28
CA ILE A 131 -12.46 -12.31 4.37
C ILE A 131 -12.26 -11.56 5.69
N CYS A 132 -11.44 -10.51 5.70
CA CYS A 132 -11.23 -9.68 6.88
C CYS A 132 -12.53 -9.06 7.40
N HIS A 133 -13.36 -8.50 6.50
CA HIS A 133 -14.65 -7.92 6.86
C HIS A 133 -15.61 -8.97 7.43
N ASN A 134 -15.61 -10.20 6.89
CA ASN A 134 -16.40 -11.30 7.42
C ASN A 134 -15.93 -11.74 8.82
N ILE A 135 -14.62 -11.71 9.10
CA ILE A 135 -14.07 -11.99 10.43
C ILE A 135 -14.53 -10.90 11.41
N LEU A 136 -14.46 -9.63 11.03
CA LEU A 136 -14.96 -8.51 11.84
C LEU A 136 -16.45 -8.64 12.13
N LEU A 137 -17.26 -9.01 11.11
CA LEU A 137 -18.71 -9.21 11.27
C LEU A 137 -18.99 -10.35 12.28
N LYS A 138 -18.25 -11.45 12.22
CA LYS A 138 -18.38 -12.53 13.21
C LYS A 138 -18.00 -12.06 14.63
N LYS A 139 -16.96 -11.23 14.78
CA LYS A 139 -16.58 -10.65 16.08
C LYS A 139 -17.67 -9.71 16.61
N LEU A 140 -18.33 -8.93 15.75
CA LEU A 140 -19.47 -8.10 16.14
C LEU A 140 -20.65 -8.95 16.61
N HIS A 141 -21.05 -9.97 15.84
CA HIS A 141 -22.18 -10.83 16.20
C HIS A 141 -21.96 -11.65 17.50
N SER A 142 -20.71 -11.96 17.80
CA SER A 142 -20.34 -12.64 19.06
C SER A 142 -20.08 -11.68 20.23
N GLY A 143 -20.27 -10.38 20.05
CA GLY A 143 -20.11 -9.37 21.10
C GLY A 143 -18.65 -9.07 21.49
N TYR A 144 -17.68 -9.50 20.69
CA TYR A 144 -16.27 -9.23 20.95
C TYR A 144 -15.86 -7.79 20.61
N ILE A 145 -16.60 -7.13 19.72
CA ILE A 145 -16.41 -5.72 19.35
C ILE A 145 -17.76 -5.02 19.29
N THR A 146 -17.75 -3.71 19.50
CA THR A 146 -18.92 -2.84 19.37
C THR A 146 -19.24 -2.53 17.89
N LYS A 147 -20.40 -1.91 17.64
CA LYS A 147 -20.75 -1.43 16.29
C LYS A 147 -19.81 -0.35 15.80
N GLU A 148 -19.36 0.52 16.69
CA GLU A 148 -18.43 1.61 16.41
C GLU A 148 -17.05 1.06 16.04
N GLU A 149 -16.52 0.11 16.82
CA GLU A 149 -15.25 -0.58 16.52
C GLU A 149 -15.32 -1.35 15.20
N TYR A 150 -16.46 -1.99 14.92
CA TYR A 150 -16.68 -2.65 13.64
C TYR A 150 -16.65 -1.65 12.48
N ALA A 151 -17.41 -0.55 12.56
CA ALA A 151 -17.47 0.47 11.52
C ALA A 151 -16.10 1.12 11.27
N ASP A 152 -15.35 1.42 12.33
CA ASP A 152 -13.98 1.91 12.22
C ASP A 152 -13.08 0.88 11.53
N ALA A 153 -13.05 -0.36 12.03
CA ALA A 153 -12.14 -1.39 11.52
C ALA A 153 -12.37 -1.75 10.05
N ILE A 154 -13.63 -1.87 9.58
CA ILE A 154 -13.92 -2.15 8.17
C ILE A 154 -13.48 -0.99 7.26
N SER A 155 -13.58 0.26 7.71
CA SER A 155 -13.13 1.43 6.95
C SER A 155 -11.61 1.44 6.75
N ARG A 156 -10.86 0.72 7.58
CA ARG A 156 -9.40 0.68 7.63
C ARG A 156 -8.77 -0.48 6.87
N ILE A 157 -9.57 -1.42 6.33
CA ILE A 157 -9.10 -2.58 5.56
C ILE A 157 -9.73 -2.55 4.18
N GLN A 158 -8.92 -2.40 3.14
CA GLN A 158 -9.37 -2.29 1.76
C GLN A 158 -8.60 -3.22 0.82
N GLY A 159 -9.17 -3.48 -0.35
CA GLY A 159 -8.52 -4.18 -1.46
C GLY A 159 -8.17 -3.21 -2.60
N PRO A 160 -7.54 -3.73 -3.67
CA PRO A 160 -7.15 -2.92 -4.84
C PRO A 160 -8.31 -2.15 -5.44
N GLU A 161 -9.49 -2.75 -5.51
CA GLU A 161 -10.66 -2.16 -6.16
C GLU A 161 -11.16 -0.88 -5.47
N TYR A 162 -10.92 -0.73 -4.18
CA TYR A 162 -11.22 0.53 -3.50
C TYR A 162 -10.46 1.72 -4.10
N PHE A 163 -9.28 1.47 -4.66
CA PHE A 163 -8.41 2.46 -5.31
C PHE A 163 -8.56 2.45 -6.83
N GLU A 164 -9.64 1.89 -7.37
CA GLU A 164 -9.85 1.71 -8.83
C GLU A 164 -8.74 0.88 -9.51
N LEU A 165 -8.06 0.02 -8.74
CA LEU A 165 -7.09 -0.93 -9.25
C LEU A 165 -7.75 -2.31 -9.41
N SER A 166 -7.35 -3.07 -10.44
CA SER A 166 -7.89 -4.40 -10.68
C SER A 166 -7.31 -5.43 -9.71
N GLN A 167 -8.17 -6.23 -9.07
CA GLN A 167 -7.71 -7.38 -8.29
C GLN A 167 -7.01 -8.40 -9.19
N GLN A 168 -7.51 -8.58 -10.43
CA GLN A 168 -6.89 -9.49 -11.38
C GLN A 168 -5.46 -9.05 -11.72
N ASP A 169 -5.24 -7.75 -11.97
CA ASP A 169 -3.90 -7.21 -12.25
C ASP A 169 -2.95 -7.43 -11.05
N ALA A 170 -3.46 -7.32 -9.83
CA ALA A 170 -2.67 -7.60 -8.63
C ALA A 170 -2.31 -9.09 -8.51
N ASP A 171 -3.26 -9.99 -8.76
CA ASP A 171 -3.02 -11.44 -8.74
C ASP A 171 -2.07 -11.85 -9.88
N ASP A 172 -2.25 -11.32 -11.10
CA ASP A 172 -1.36 -11.58 -12.26
C ASP A 172 0.06 -11.04 -12.00
N TYR A 173 0.17 -9.85 -11.40
CA TYR A 173 1.46 -9.30 -10.97
C TYR A 173 2.17 -10.24 -9.97
N HIS A 174 1.43 -10.79 -9.01
CA HIS A 174 2.00 -11.75 -8.06
C HIS A 174 2.52 -13.00 -8.77
N GLU A 175 1.71 -13.61 -9.64
CA GLU A 175 2.08 -14.82 -10.39
C GLU A 175 3.31 -14.55 -11.26
N TYR A 176 3.33 -13.45 -11.98
CA TYR A 176 4.46 -13.06 -12.81
C TYR A 176 5.76 -12.90 -12.01
N ILE A 177 5.70 -12.25 -10.84
CA ILE A 177 6.87 -12.10 -9.96
C ILE A 177 7.34 -13.47 -9.43
N MET A 178 6.42 -14.36 -9.11
CA MET A 178 6.77 -15.72 -8.68
C MET A 178 7.42 -16.54 -9.78
N GLU A 179 6.95 -16.43 -11.03
CA GLU A 179 7.55 -17.07 -12.21
C GLU A 179 8.95 -16.52 -12.48
N TRP A 180 9.11 -15.21 -12.38
CA TRP A 180 10.41 -14.57 -12.53
C TRP A 180 11.41 -15.03 -11.46
N HIS A 181 11.00 -15.12 -10.19
CA HIS A 181 11.84 -15.69 -9.14
C HIS A 181 12.27 -17.15 -9.39
N ARG A 182 11.44 -17.90 -10.13
CA ARG A 182 11.77 -19.27 -10.56
C ARG A 182 12.64 -19.31 -11.83
N GLY A 183 12.98 -18.17 -12.41
CA GLY A 183 13.72 -18.08 -13.65
C GLY A 183 12.93 -18.51 -14.90
N GLN A 184 11.60 -18.49 -14.83
CA GLN A 184 10.71 -18.97 -15.89
C GLN A 184 10.36 -17.88 -16.92
N VAL A 185 10.46 -16.62 -16.57
CA VAL A 185 10.19 -15.47 -17.46
C VAL A 185 11.24 -14.37 -17.29
N ASN A 186 11.46 -13.61 -18.35
CA ASN A 186 12.27 -12.40 -18.29
C ASN A 186 11.39 -11.21 -17.95
N PRO A 187 11.82 -10.29 -17.06
CA PRO A 187 11.09 -9.09 -16.76
C PRO A 187 11.08 -8.15 -17.98
N THR A 188 9.96 -8.09 -18.69
CA THR A 188 9.82 -7.29 -19.92
C THR A 188 8.69 -6.26 -19.86
N SER A 189 7.89 -6.24 -18.79
CA SER A 189 6.76 -5.31 -18.62
C SER A 189 7.06 -4.19 -17.62
N HIS A 190 6.34 -3.07 -17.73
CA HIS A 190 6.44 -1.95 -16.80
C HIS A 190 6.19 -2.35 -15.33
N ILE A 191 5.30 -3.33 -15.11
CA ILE A 191 4.97 -3.84 -13.77
C ILE A 191 6.19 -4.53 -13.14
N THR A 192 7.00 -5.20 -13.94
CA THR A 192 8.21 -5.89 -13.46
C THR A 192 9.42 -4.99 -13.35
N GLU A 193 9.42 -3.86 -14.03
CA GLU A 193 10.50 -2.90 -13.91
C GLU A 193 10.56 -2.32 -12.50
N ALA A 194 9.43 -1.87 -11.94
CA ALA A 194 9.37 -1.40 -10.56
C ALA A 194 9.81 -2.49 -9.57
N ALA A 195 9.34 -3.74 -9.76
CA ALA A 195 9.74 -4.85 -8.90
C ALA A 195 11.22 -5.22 -9.07
N SER A 196 11.76 -5.23 -10.28
CA SER A 196 13.17 -5.55 -10.55
C SER A 196 14.11 -4.49 -9.96
N GLN A 197 13.75 -3.20 -10.07
CA GLN A 197 14.50 -2.12 -9.44
C GLN A 197 14.59 -2.28 -7.93
N GLU A 198 13.51 -2.71 -7.28
CA GLU A 198 13.45 -2.82 -5.83
C GLU A 198 14.02 -4.15 -5.28
N ILE A 199 13.93 -5.23 -6.05
CA ILE A 199 14.37 -6.56 -5.59
C ILE A 199 15.82 -6.83 -5.95
N ILE A 200 16.25 -6.43 -7.15
CA ILE A 200 17.58 -6.77 -7.68
C ILE A 200 18.53 -5.58 -7.62
N GLY A 201 18.05 -4.37 -7.45
CA GLY A 201 18.86 -3.16 -7.57
C GLY A 201 19.31 -2.87 -9.01
N TYR A 202 18.57 -3.39 -10.00
CA TYR A 202 18.81 -3.17 -11.42
C TYR A 202 17.56 -2.66 -12.11
N LYS A 203 17.72 -1.81 -13.11
CA LYS A 203 16.66 -1.34 -14.02
C LYS A 203 16.97 -1.74 -15.45
N TYR A 204 15.95 -1.84 -16.29
CA TYR A 204 16.10 -1.99 -17.72
C TYR A 204 16.28 -0.61 -18.37
N GLU A 205 17.43 -0.39 -19.03
CA GLU A 205 17.63 0.75 -19.90
C GLU A 205 18.11 0.25 -21.27
N ASN A 206 17.39 0.61 -22.34
CA ASN A 206 17.71 0.24 -23.72
C ASN A 206 17.93 -1.28 -23.93
N GLY A 207 17.16 -2.11 -23.24
CA GLY A 207 17.26 -3.57 -23.34
C GLY A 207 18.38 -4.20 -22.49
N LEU A 208 19.05 -3.42 -21.64
CA LEU A 208 20.11 -3.88 -20.76
C LEU A 208 19.72 -3.68 -19.28
N LEU A 209 20.06 -4.64 -18.43
CA LEU A 209 19.98 -4.50 -16.98
C LEU A 209 21.14 -3.62 -16.49
N VAL A 210 20.81 -2.42 -15.99
CA VAL A 210 21.78 -1.50 -15.40
C VAL A 210 21.50 -1.31 -13.91
N PRO A 211 22.53 -1.17 -13.05
CA PRO A 211 22.31 -0.88 -11.64
C PRO A 211 21.52 0.40 -11.45
N VAL A 212 20.54 0.39 -10.52
CA VAL A 212 19.73 1.57 -10.18
C VAL A 212 20.50 2.49 -9.24
#